data_a6cc935b9e3fd88949183b8910780741
#
_entry.id   a6cc935b9e3fd88949183b8910780741
#
_cell.length_a   1.000
_cell.length_b   1.000
_cell.length_c   1.000
_cell.angle_alpha   90.00
_cell.angle_beta   90.00
_cell.angle_gamma   90.00
#
_symmetry.space_group_name_H-M   'P 1'
#
loop_
_entity.id
_entity.type
_entity.pdbx_description
1 polymer ?
#
loop_
_entity_poly.entity_id
_entity_poly.type
_entity_poly.pdbx_seq_one_letter_code
_entity_poly.pdbx_strand_id
1 'polypeptide(L)'
;MSKNLTAIANRLDKRKQFLKRACKNLGLDIPGNDTLHKPNPWEFLVSQKYHLIWCNVFKAASSSWMYNFNILAGYSPDFLRKTKQVPLTLARQKYPRQTVESLKKAFNESLAFLIVRHPLERLLSGYKDKIEHALPHSLHKKLGNQIIMKYRPNAKNGNFGKSKVPTFAEFILYLLDCVKNGEVLDMHWTPITEFCTPCMYDFDIIAHTETLQEDQEFLIYKAGLQGVIKPEWKNSGKGITAQQIEQYYSQLTRAQILQLYHIYRYDFELFNYTLTGYLDVGIMDKDPAALLEAINMKELTKKYDHVDSYNNAV
;
A
#
# COMPACT_ATOMS: atom_id res chain seq x y z
N MET A 1 -21.00 25.21 -5.84
CA MET A 1 -19.86 24.32 -6.18
C MET A 1 -19.38 24.66 -7.58
N SER A 2 -18.08 24.86 -7.82
CA SER A 2 -17.59 25.05 -9.20
C SER A 2 -17.84 23.76 -10.01
N LYS A 3 -17.99 23.87 -11.35
CA LYS A 3 -18.20 22.70 -12.24
C LYS A 3 -17.14 21.63 -12.01
N ASN A 4 -15.93 21.99 -11.60
CA ASN A 4 -14.83 21.09 -11.31
C ASN A 4 -15.09 20.24 -10.04
N LEU A 5 -15.55 20.87 -8.94
CA LEU A 5 -15.85 20.13 -7.70
C LEU A 5 -16.98 19.10 -7.86
N THR A 6 -17.99 19.40 -8.69
CA THR A 6 -19.06 18.45 -9.00
C THR A 6 -18.54 17.24 -9.77
N ALA A 7 -17.65 17.45 -10.75
CA ALA A 7 -17.04 16.35 -11.51
C ALA A 7 -16.18 15.44 -10.62
N ILE A 8 -15.40 16.05 -9.71
CA ILE A 8 -14.59 15.30 -8.74
C ILE A 8 -15.48 14.52 -7.77
N ALA A 9 -16.53 15.15 -7.22
CA ALA A 9 -17.49 14.47 -6.36
C ALA A 9 -18.08 13.23 -7.02
N ASN A 10 -18.54 13.36 -8.28
CA ASN A 10 -19.11 12.26 -9.04
C ASN A 10 -18.09 11.14 -9.30
N ARG A 11 -16.82 11.48 -9.55
CA ARG A 11 -15.73 10.49 -9.71
C ARG A 11 -15.51 9.70 -8.43
N LEU A 12 -15.42 10.39 -7.29
CA LEU A 12 -15.19 9.76 -5.99
C LEU A 12 -16.38 8.90 -5.55
N ASP A 13 -17.60 9.35 -5.81
CA ASP A 13 -18.80 8.56 -5.55
C ASP A 13 -18.84 7.28 -6.40
N LYS A 14 -18.53 7.37 -7.69
CA LYS A 14 -18.39 6.19 -8.56
C LYS A 14 -17.37 5.19 -8.02
N ARG A 15 -16.23 5.64 -7.50
CA ARG A 15 -15.21 4.76 -6.87
C ARG A 15 -15.72 4.12 -5.59
N LYS A 16 -16.42 4.87 -4.74
CA LYS A 16 -17.06 4.32 -3.53
C LYS A 16 -18.08 3.23 -3.88
N GLN A 17 -18.94 3.49 -4.85
CA GLN A 17 -19.94 2.53 -5.31
C GLN A 17 -19.29 1.30 -5.98
N PHE A 18 -18.22 1.52 -6.75
CA PHE A 18 -17.47 0.42 -7.36
C PHE A 18 -16.88 -0.49 -6.27
N LEU A 19 -16.18 0.07 -5.28
CA LEU A 19 -15.63 -0.68 -4.15
C LEU A 19 -16.71 -1.52 -3.46
N LYS A 20 -17.85 -0.92 -3.11
CA LYS A 20 -18.97 -1.64 -2.47
C LYS A 20 -19.47 -2.82 -3.30
N ARG A 21 -19.64 -2.62 -4.62
CA ARG A 21 -20.07 -3.72 -5.52
C ARG A 21 -18.99 -4.81 -5.61
N ALA A 22 -17.73 -4.42 -5.75
CA ALA A 22 -16.62 -5.37 -5.83
C ALA A 22 -16.48 -6.18 -4.53
N CYS A 23 -16.55 -5.54 -3.35
CA CYS A 23 -16.56 -6.24 -2.06
C CYS A 23 -17.65 -7.31 -2.00
N LYS A 24 -18.89 -6.95 -2.40
CA LYS A 24 -20.03 -7.89 -2.42
C LYS A 24 -19.81 -9.04 -3.41
N ASN A 25 -19.37 -8.74 -4.62
CA ASN A 25 -19.17 -9.74 -5.67
C ASN A 25 -18.08 -10.76 -5.31
N LEU A 26 -17.09 -10.32 -4.52
CA LEU A 26 -15.96 -11.14 -4.08
C LEU A 26 -16.21 -11.80 -2.72
N GLY A 27 -17.34 -11.51 -2.05
CA GLY A 27 -17.68 -12.03 -0.72
C GLY A 27 -16.84 -11.43 0.41
N LEU A 28 -16.09 -10.34 0.15
CA LEU A 28 -15.19 -9.71 1.11
C LEU A 28 -15.89 -8.80 2.14
N ASP A 29 -17.19 -8.57 1.99
CA ASP A 29 -18.04 -7.82 2.94
C ASP A 29 -18.68 -8.71 4.02
N ILE A 30 -18.40 -10.01 4.00
CA ILE A 30 -18.89 -10.97 4.98
C ILE A 30 -17.87 -11.07 6.12
N PRO A 31 -18.23 -10.76 7.39
CA PRO A 31 -17.29 -10.88 8.50
C PRO A 31 -16.77 -12.32 8.69
N GLY A 32 -15.48 -12.45 8.94
CA GLY A 32 -14.79 -13.73 9.16
C GLY A 32 -13.59 -13.57 10.09
N ASN A 33 -12.76 -14.59 10.18
CA ASN A 33 -11.59 -14.62 11.09
C ASN A 33 -10.24 -14.50 10.37
N ASP A 34 -10.23 -14.56 9.03
CA ASP A 34 -9.02 -14.39 8.24
C ASP A 34 -8.66 -12.91 8.04
N THR A 35 -7.50 -12.64 7.42
CA THR A 35 -6.94 -11.29 7.24
C THR A 35 -7.79 -10.38 6.33
N LEU A 36 -8.66 -10.94 5.50
CA LEU A 36 -9.52 -10.20 4.57
C LEU A 36 -10.88 -9.84 5.18
N HIS A 37 -11.41 -10.74 6.04
CA HIS A 37 -12.77 -10.67 6.61
C HIS A 37 -12.80 -10.20 8.06
N LYS A 38 -11.63 -10.06 8.71
CA LYS A 38 -11.50 -9.51 10.06
C LYS A 38 -11.11 -8.04 9.99
N PRO A 39 -11.88 -7.11 10.59
CA PRO A 39 -11.53 -5.70 10.61
C PRO A 39 -10.13 -5.46 11.19
N ASN A 40 -9.26 -4.76 10.46
CA ASN A 40 -7.91 -4.40 10.91
C ASN A 40 -7.82 -2.91 11.28
N PRO A 41 -7.80 -2.52 12.56
CA PRO A 41 -7.74 -1.13 12.99
C PRO A 41 -6.31 -0.56 13.07
N TRP A 42 -5.28 -1.37 12.83
CA TRP A 42 -3.89 -1.11 13.20
C TRP A 42 -3.30 0.21 12.65
N GLU A 43 -3.52 0.51 11.36
CA GLU A 43 -2.92 1.68 10.70
C GLU A 43 -3.89 2.85 10.50
N PHE A 44 -5.03 2.82 11.15
CA PHE A 44 -5.93 3.97 11.13
C PHE A 44 -5.44 5.09 12.05
N LEU A 45 -5.54 6.33 11.55
CA LEU A 45 -5.43 7.55 12.33
C LEU A 45 -6.81 8.19 12.41
N VAL A 46 -7.29 8.43 13.63
CA VAL A 46 -8.62 8.98 13.90
C VAL A 46 -8.47 10.33 14.59
N SER A 47 -8.85 11.39 13.90
CA SER A 47 -8.92 12.73 14.48
C SER A 47 -10.35 13.04 14.90
N GLN A 48 -10.66 12.84 16.18
CA GLN A 48 -11.98 13.15 16.73
C GLN A 48 -12.32 14.64 16.59
N LYS A 49 -11.35 15.52 16.84
CA LYS A 49 -11.52 16.98 16.73
C LYS A 49 -11.99 17.45 15.35
N TYR A 50 -11.53 16.79 14.30
CA TYR A 50 -11.82 17.16 12.91
C TYR A 50 -12.74 16.16 12.20
N HIS A 51 -13.26 15.19 12.93
CA HIS A 51 -14.13 14.14 12.39
C HIS A 51 -13.55 13.53 11.12
N LEU A 52 -12.27 13.10 11.18
CA LEU A 52 -11.52 12.61 10.02
C LEU A 52 -10.84 11.29 10.35
N ILE A 53 -11.00 10.30 9.47
CA ILE A 53 -10.36 8.98 9.57
C ILE A 53 -9.55 8.72 8.30
N TRP A 54 -8.33 8.26 8.50
CA TRP A 54 -7.45 7.84 7.43
C TRP A 54 -6.79 6.50 7.73
N CYS A 55 -6.87 5.54 6.79
CA CYS A 55 -5.99 4.38 6.80
C CYS A 55 -4.66 4.74 6.13
N ASN A 56 -3.57 4.66 6.87
CA ASN A 56 -2.23 5.05 6.41
C ASN A 56 -1.61 3.97 5.52
N VAL A 57 -1.98 3.95 4.24
CA VAL A 57 -1.36 3.05 3.25
C VAL A 57 0.02 3.56 2.87
N PHE A 58 1.06 2.81 3.23
CA PHE A 58 2.43 3.14 2.84
C PHE A 58 2.59 3.11 1.32
N LYS A 59 3.39 4.05 0.79
CA LYS A 59 3.68 4.22 -0.65
C LYS A 59 2.49 4.71 -1.50
N ALA A 60 1.37 5.10 -0.84
CA ALA A 60 0.23 5.78 -1.42
C ALA A 60 0.03 7.16 -0.76
N ALA A 61 0.92 8.11 -1.06
CA ALA A 61 0.95 9.47 -0.52
C ALA A 61 1.05 9.57 1.02
N SER A 62 1.47 8.50 1.70
CA SER A 62 1.52 8.45 3.17
C SER A 62 2.36 9.55 3.81
N SER A 63 3.46 9.99 3.20
CA SER A 63 4.30 11.08 3.73
C SER A 63 3.58 12.42 3.76
N SER A 64 2.79 12.73 2.74
CA SER A 64 2.01 13.98 2.63
C SER A 64 0.88 14.01 3.65
N TRP A 65 0.12 12.92 3.74
CA TRP A 65 -0.99 12.85 4.69
C TRP A 65 -0.54 12.66 6.13
N MET A 66 0.58 12.01 6.38
CA MET A 66 1.20 11.97 7.70
C MET A 66 1.62 13.38 8.16
N TYR A 67 2.15 14.20 7.25
CA TYR A 67 2.43 15.60 7.55
C TYR A 67 1.14 16.37 7.90
N ASN A 68 0.08 16.23 7.10
CA ASN A 68 -1.20 16.86 7.36
C ASN A 68 -1.80 16.40 8.71
N PHE A 69 -1.77 15.12 9.04
CA PHE A 69 -2.22 14.61 10.34
C PHE A 69 -1.39 15.17 11.50
N ASN A 70 -0.09 15.37 11.32
CA ASN A 70 0.75 16.03 12.34
C ASN A 70 0.40 17.52 12.50
N ILE A 71 0.05 18.22 11.44
CA ILE A 71 -0.51 19.60 11.53
C ILE A 71 -1.84 19.59 12.29
N LEU A 72 -2.76 18.66 11.95
CA LEU A 72 -4.03 18.50 12.66
C LEU A 72 -3.84 18.12 14.14
N ALA A 73 -2.74 17.43 14.48
CA ALA A 73 -2.34 17.12 15.84
C ALA A 73 -1.85 18.34 16.63
N GLY A 74 -1.65 19.50 15.97
CA GLY A 74 -1.21 20.76 16.57
C GLY A 74 0.31 20.99 16.50
N TYR A 75 1.07 20.16 15.79
CA TYR A 75 2.49 20.44 15.56
C TYR A 75 2.66 21.55 14.53
N SER A 76 3.52 22.52 14.82
CA SER A 76 3.79 23.60 13.86
C SER A 76 4.61 23.12 12.65
N PRO A 77 4.44 23.75 11.47
CA PRO A 77 5.25 23.45 10.29
C PRO A 77 6.76 23.57 10.57
N ASP A 78 7.14 24.55 11.39
CA ASP A 78 8.55 24.77 11.78
C ASP A 78 9.10 23.65 12.63
N PHE A 79 8.34 23.14 13.58
CA PHE A 79 8.71 21.98 14.37
C PHE A 79 8.88 20.75 13.48
N LEU A 80 7.88 20.46 12.62
CA LEU A 80 7.91 19.30 11.74
C LEU A 80 9.08 19.33 10.74
N ARG A 81 9.56 20.52 10.37
CA ARG A 81 10.71 20.69 9.49
C ARG A 81 12.05 20.46 10.22
N LYS A 82 12.13 20.81 11.49
CA LYS A 82 13.36 20.77 12.29
C LYS A 82 13.53 19.49 13.09
N THR A 83 12.43 18.81 13.41
CA THR A 83 12.49 17.59 14.25
C THR A 83 13.16 16.43 13.50
N LYS A 84 13.91 15.62 14.26
CA LYS A 84 14.46 14.35 13.79
C LYS A 84 13.55 13.16 14.11
N GLN A 85 12.41 13.40 14.77
CA GLN A 85 11.47 12.34 15.12
C GLN A 85 10.76 11.80 13.89
N VAL A 86 10.50 10.49 13.91
CA VAL A 86 9.74 9.81 12.83
C VAL A 86 8.31 10.37 12.80
N PRO A 87 7.81 10.82 11.64
CA PRO A 87 6.47 11.42 11.52
C PRO A 87 5.34 10.53 12.05
N LEU A 88 5.42 9.23 11.83
CA LEU A 88 4.44 8.26 12.35
C LEU A 88 4.46 8.21 13.89
N THR A 89 5.63 8.25 14.50
CA THR A 89 5.76 8.26 15.97
C THR A 89 5.11 9.51 16.57
N LEU A 90 5.32 10.68 15.95
CA LEU A 90 4.65 11.92 16.35
C LEU A 90 3.13 11.81 16.24
N ALA A 91 2.63 11.30 15.11
CA ALA A 91 1.20 11.11 14.90
C ALA A 91 0.60 10.16 15.94
N ARG A 92 1.27 9.05 16.26
CA ARG A 92 0.78 8.04 17.24
C ARG A 92 0.73 8.56 18.67
N GLN A 93 1.49 9.57 19.02
CA GLN A 93 1.36 10.26 20.33
C GLN A 93 0.01 10.98 20.48
N LYS A 94 -0.63 11.38 19.37
CA LYS A 94 -1.90 12.11 19.34
C LYS A 94 -3.06 11.26 18.84
N TYR A 95 -2.79 10.29 18.00
CA TYR A 95 -3.75 9.37 17.40
C TYR A 95 -3.36 7.92 17.75
N PRO A 96 -3.67 7.46 18.98
CA PRO A 96 -3.36 6.09 19.39
C PRO A 96 -4.08 5.07 18.51
N ARG A 97 -3.56 3.84 18.49
CA ARG A 97 -4.20 2.73 17.79
C ARG A 97 -5.57 2.47 18.36
N GLN A 98 -6.51 2.19 17.49
CA GLN A 98 -7.91 1.96 17.85
C GLN A 98 -8.18 0.47 18.11
N THR A 99 -9.20 0.17 18.92
CA THR A 99 -9.84 -1.14 18.90
C THR A 99 -10.81 -1.21 17.72
N VAL A 100 -11.25 -2.42 17.36
CA VAL A 100 -12.25 -2.59 16.29
C VAL A 100 -13.55 -1.83 16.64
N GLU A 101 -13.99 -1.87 17.89
CA GLU A 101 -15.20 -1.22 18.38
C GLU A 101 -15.08 0.31 18.33
N SER A 102 -13.95 0.86 18.81
CA SER A 102 -13.72 2.31 18.79
C SER A 102 -13.61 2.84 17.38
N LEU A 103 -12.99 2.08 16.48
CA LEU A 103 -12.88 2.45 15.05
C LEU A 103 -14.26 2.41 14.37
N LYS A 104 -15.06 1.37 14.59
CA LYS A 104 -16.45 1.29 14.08
C LYS A 104 -17.30 2.48 14.54
N LYS A 105 -17.20 2.86 15.80
CA LYS A 105 -17.89 4.05 16.33
C LYS A 105 -17.41 5.32 15.61
N ALA A 106 -16.11 5.49 15.45
CA ALA A 106 -15.55 6.65 14.78
C ALA A 106 -16.02 6.78 13.33
N PHE A 107 -16.17 5.67 12.59
CA PHE A 107 -16.68 5.67 11.20
C PHE A 107 -18.09 6.23 11.08
N ASN A 108 -18.94 6.08 12.10
CA ASN A 108 -20.29 6.64 12.10
C ASN A 108 -20.32 8.17 12.27
N GLU A 109 -19.23 8.74 12.80
CA GLU A 109 -19.16 10.15 13.21
C GLU A 109 -18.15 10.97 12.40
N SER A 110 -17.44 10.36 11.45
CA SER A 110 -16.30 10.97 10.79
C SER A 110 -16.27 10.69 9.29
N LEU A 111 -15.68 11.63 8.54
CA LEU A 111 -15.34 11.43 7.13
C LEU A 111 -14.14 10.47 7.04
N ALA A 112 -14.37 9.30 6.48
CA ALA A 112 -13.34 8.28 6.33
C ALA A 112 -12.79 8.24 4.89
N PHE A 113 -11.47 8.20 4.75
CA PHE A 113 -10.85 8.12 3.44
C PHE A 113 -9.69 7.14 3.37
N LEU A 114 -9.47 6.67 2.16
CA LEU A 114 -8.39 5.77 1.76
C LEU A 114 -7.71 6.36 0.51
N ILE A 115 -6.40 6.30 0.47
CA ILE A 115 -5.63 6.63 -0.74
C ILE A 115 -5.01 5.36 -1.27
N VAL A 116 -5.30 5.03 -2.51
CA VAL A 116 -4.83 3.82 -3.17
C VAL A 116 -3.89 4.17 -4.33
N ARG A 117 -3.09 3.20 -4.72
CA ARG A 117 -2.16 3.27 -5.83
C ARG A 117 -2.17 1.96 -6.59
N HIS A 118 -1.85 2.01 -7.90
CA HIS A 118 -1.67 0.80 -8.67
C HIS A 118 -0.74 -0.19 -7.94
N PRO A 119 -1.17 -1.45 -7.69
CA PRO A 119 -0.46 -2.37 -6.78
C PRO A 119 1.00 -2.57 -7.13
N LEU A 120 1.30 -2.78 -8.41
CA LEU A 120 2.68 -2.98 -8.87
C LEU A 120 3.52 -1.69 -8.81
N GLU A 121 2.93 -0.51 -9.02
CA GLU A 121 3.65 0.74 -8.79
C GLU A 121 3.93 0.98 -7.31
N ARG A 122 2.99 0.61 -6.43
CA ARG A 122 3.17 0.69 -4.98
C ARG A 122 4.31 -0.23 -4.54
N LEU A 123 4.34 -1.46 -5.04
CA LEU A 123 5.40 -2.43 -4.80
C LEU A 123 6.77 -1.90 -5.25
N LEU A 124 6.88 -1.41 -6.48
CA LEU A 124 8.12 -0.81 -7.00
C LEU A 124 8.56 0.39 -6.15
N SER A 125 7.62 1.26 -5.74
CA SER A 125 7.91 2.37 -4.84
C SER A 125 8.41 1.90 -3.47
N GLY A 126 7.89 0.79 -2.94
CA GLY A 126 8.36 0.14 -1.72
C GLY A 126 9.79 -0.37 -1.86
N TYR A 127 10.07 -1.13 -2.91
CA TYR A 127 11.41 -1.60 -3.23
C TYR A 127 12.41 -0.46 -3.33
N LYS A 128 12.13 0.57 -4.13
CA LYS A 128 13.04 1.70 -4.33
C LYS A 128 13.36 2.43 -3.02
N ASP A 129 12.37 2.68 -2.20
CA ASP A 129 12.55 3.42 -0.94
C ASP A 129 13.23 2.58 0.16
N LYS A 130 12.84 1.31 0.29
CA LYS A 130 13.24 0.49 1.44
C LYS A 130 14.38 -0.48 1.15
N ILE A 131 14.55 -0.92 -0.08
CA ILE A 131 15.57 -1.90 -0.46
C ILE A 131 16.67 -1.23 -1.27
N GLU A 132 16.34 -0.58 -2.39
CA GLU A 132 17.32 0.04 -3.29
C GLU A 132 18.04 1.20 -2.60
N HIS A 133 17.30 2.09 -1.92
CA HIS A 133 17.81 3.26 -1.21
C HIS A 133 17.72 3.10 0.31
N ALA A 134 17.87 1.86 0.81
CA ALA A 134 17.81 1.56 2.24
C ALA A 134 18.83 2.38 3.04
N LEU A 135 18.38 3.02 4.10
CA LEU A 135 19.26 3.78 5.00
C LEU A 135 20.30 2.84 5.64
N PRO A 136 21.55 3.30 5.81
CA PRO A 136 22.57 2.56 6.55
C PRO A 136 22.05 2.10 7.91
N HIS A 137 22.43 0.90 8.32
CA HIS A 137 22.05 0.28 9.61
C HIS A 137 20.55 0.03 9.85
N SER A 138 19.68 0.32 8.86
CA SER A 138 18.25 0.02 8.95
C SER A 138 17.97 -1.49 8.86
N LEU A 139 16.78 -1.90 9.34
CA LEU A 139 16.30 -3.28 9.17
C LEU A 139 16.19 -3.65 7.69
N HIS A 140 15.75 -2.72 6.85
CA HIS A 140 15.65 -2.95 5.39
C HIS A 140 17.03 -3.11 4.72
N LYS A 141 18.08 -2.44 5.25
CA LYS A 141 19.45 -2.68 4.76
C LYS A 141 19.94 -4.08 5.11
N LYS A 142 19.63 -4.56 6.33
CA LYS A 142 19.93 -5.95 6.74
C LYS A 142 19.16 -6.95 5.87
N LEU A 143 17.86 -6.70 5.64
CA LEU A 143 17.04 -7.49 4.74
C LEU A 143 17.62 -7.53 3.33
N GLY A 144 18.03 -6.40 2.77
CA GLY A 144 18.67 -6.35 1.45
C GLY A 144 19.92 -7.24 1.37
N ASN A 145 20.75 -7.27 2.41
CA ASN A 145 21.91 -8.14 2.46
C ASN A 145 21.50 -9.63 2.50
N GLN A 146 20.45 -9.97 3.25
CA GLN A 146 19.91 -11.34 3.30
C GLN A 146 19.38 -11.79 1.95
N ILE A 147 18.67 -10.92 1.23
CA ILE A 147 18.16 -11.18 -0.13
C ILE A 147 19.34 -11.49 -1.08
N ILE A 148 20.40 -10.68 -1.07
CA ILE A 148 21.60 -10.93 -1.88
C ILE A 148 22.20 -12.29 -1.56
N MET A 149 22.39 -12.62 -0.27
CA MET A 149 22.99 -13.89 0.14
C MET A 149 22.15 -15.10 -0.26
N LYS A 150 20.83 -14.96 -0.33
CA LYS A 150 19.93 -16.06 -0.67
C LYS A 150 19.76 -16.25 -2.19
N TYR A 151 19.61 -15.16 -2.93
CA TYR A 151 19.15 -15.23 -4.33
C TYR A 151 20.21 -14.89 -5.37
N ARG A 152 21.35 -14.27 -4.98
CA ARG A 152 22.42 -13.95 -5.94
C ARG A 152 23.37 -15.10 -6.10
N PRO A 153 23.59 -15.60 -7.31
CA PRO A 153 24.59 -16.66 -7.56
C PRO A 153 25.97 -16.23 -7.02
N ASN A 154 26.68 -17.17 -6.37
CA ASN A 154 28.03 -16.98 -5.84
C ASN A 154 28.21 -15.95 -4.71
N ALA A 155 27.14 -15.31 -4.21
CA ALA A 155 27.26 -14.36 -3.10
C ALA A 155 27.84 -15.03 -1.82
N LYS A 156 27.47 -16.28 -1.56
CA LYS A 156 28.00 -17.09 -0.44
C LYS A 156 29.52 -17.28 -0.50
N ASN A 157 30.11 -17.22 -1.67
CA ASN A 157 31.55 -17.33 -1.87
C ASN A 157 32.27 -15.96 -1.84
N GLY A 158 31.60 -14.90 -1.33
CA GLY A 158 32.14 -13.55 -1.26
C GLY A 158 32.07 -12.76 -2.57
N ASN A 159 31.53 -13.33 -3.63
CA ASN A 159 31.33 -12.63 -4.90
C ASN A 159 29.97 -11.97 -4.96
N PHE A 160 29.87 -10.73 -4.46
CA PHE A 160 28.64 -9.93 -4.46
C PHE A 160 28.33 -9.28 -5.82
N GLY A 161 29.14 -9.54 -6.85
CA GLY A 161 29.04 -8.83 -8.14
C GLY A 161 29.27 -7.32 -8.00
N LYS A 162 28.83 -6.55 -9.01
CA LYS A 162 29.05 -5.09 -9.05
C LYS A 162 28.16 -4.30 -8.07
N SER A 163 27.04 -4.85 -7.62
CA SER A 163 26.07 -4.11 -6.79
C SER A 163 25.96 -4.70 -5.38
N LYS A 164 26.01 -3.81 -4.37
CA LYS A 164 25.77 -4.13 -2.95
C LYS A 164 24.27 -3.95 -2.57
N VAL A 165 23.41 -3.82 -3.57
CA VAL A 165 21.97 -3.68 -3.42
C VAL A 165 21.31 -4.84 -4.18
N PRO A 166 20.25 -5.46 -3.64
CA PRO A 166 19.48 -6.46 -4.37
C PRO A 166 18.91 -5.88 -5.66
N THR A 167 18.89 -6.65 -6.73
CA THR A 167 18.11 -6.31 -7.93
C THR A 167 16.61 -6.40 -7.61
N PHE A 168 15.78 -5.79 -8.47
CA PHE A 168 14.33 -5.93 -8.32
C PHE A 168 13.88 -7.39 -8.45
N ALA A 169 14.47 -8.15 -9.38
CA ALA A 169 14.19 -9.58 -9.53
C ALA A 169 14.54 -10.38 -8.26
N GLU A 170 15.69 -10.13 -7.62
CA GLU A 170 16.05 -10.78 -6.35
C GLU A 170 15.07 -10.45 -5.22
N PHE A 171 14.60 -9.20 -5.16
CA PHE A 171 13.58 -8.79 -4.20
C PHE A 171 12.23 -9.47 -4.47
N ILE A 172 11.82 -9.63 -5.74
CA ILE A 172 10.59 -10.33 -6.09
C ILE A 172 10.68 -11.81 -5.73
N LEU A 173 11.80 -12.48 -5.97
CA LEU A 173 12.00 -13.87 -5.52
C LEU A 173 11.83 -13.99 -4.00
N TYR A 174 12.39 -13.05 -3.23
CA TYR A 174 12.18 -12.99 -1.78
C TYR A 174 10.71 -12.84 -1.42
N LEU A 175 10.00 -11.92 -2.07
CA LEU A 175 8.57 -11.66 -1.81
C LEU A 175 7.73 -12.91 -2.08
N LEU A 176 7.97 -13.58 -3.21
CA LEU A 176 7.26 -14.81 -3.60
C LEU A 176 7.53 -15.96 -2.61
N ASP A 177 8.77 -16.07 -2.12
CA ASP A 177 9.11 -17.07 -1.09
C ASP A 177 8.41 -16.77 0.25
N CYS A 178 8.35 -15.49 0.68
CA CYS A 178 7.62 -15.11 1.89
C CYS A 178 6.15 -15.54 1.80
N VAL A 179 5.50 -15.23 0.67
CA VAL A 179 4.11 -15.61 0.43
C VAL A 179 3.94 -17.12 0.42
N LYS A 180 4.81 -17.84 -0.28
CA LYS A 180 4.77 -19.32 -0.34
C LYS A 180 4.93 -19.97 1.05
N ASN A 181 5.74 -19.37 1.92
CA ASN A 181 5.98 -19.85 3.27
C ASN A 181 4.94 -19.37 4.29
N GLY A 182 3.96 -18.53 3.90
CA GLY A 182 2.99 -17.94 4.82
C GLY A 182 3.59 -16.90 5.77
N GLU A 183 4.71 -16.27 5.38
CA GLU A 183 5.36 -15.24 6.19
C GLU A 183 4.60 -13.91 6.05
N VAL A 184 4.55 -13.14 7.15
CA VAL A 184 3.93 -11.81 7.16
C VAL A 184 4.75 -10.84 6.31
N LEU A 185 4.09 -10.16 5.39
CA LEU A 185 4.72 -9.17 4.54
C LEU A 185 4.96 -7.85 5.30
N ASP A 186 6.06 -7.17 4.98
CA ASP A 186 6.32 -5.82 5.50
C ASP A 186 5.24 -4.83 5.04
N MET A 187 4.88 -3.89 5.91
CA MET A 187 3.84 -2.90 5.69
C MET A 187 3.99 -2.06 4.41
N HIS A 188 5.20 -1.97 3.85
CA HIS A 188 5.44 -1.20 2.64
C HIS A 188 5.01 -1.93 1.36
N TRP A 189 4.79 -3.25 1.45
CA TRP A 189 4.31 -4.08 0.32
C TRP A 189 3.21 -5.07 0.67
N THR A 190 2.68 -5.09 1.91
CA THR A 190 1.43 -5.80 2.24
C THR A 190 0.27 -5.28 1.37
N PRO A 191 -0.61 -6.12 0.79
CA PRO A 191 -1.79 -5.69 0.07
C PRO A 191 -2.64 -4.69 0.86
N ILE A 192 -3.22 -3.69 0.18
CA ILE A 192 -4.09 -2.69 0.82
C ILE A 192 -5.31 -3.36 1.42
N THR A 193 -5.81 -4.41 0.75
CA THR A 193 -6.98 -5.17 1.17
C THR A 193 -6.77 -5.82 2.53
N GLU A 194 -5.61 -6.37 2.81
CA GLU A 194 -5.27 -6.93 4.11
C GLU A 194 -4.94 -5.84 5.13
N PHE A 195 -4.30 -4.78 4.69
CA PHE A 195 -3.77 -3.71 5.54
C PHE A 195 -4.86 -2.81 6.11
N CYS A 196 -5.87 -2.45 5.29
CA CYS A 196 -6.97 -1.55 5.66
C CYS A 196 -8.33 -2.25 5.75
N THR A 197 -8.45 -3.50 5.31
CA THR A 197 -9.71 -4.26 5.22
C THR A 197 -10.88 -3.40 4.72
N PRO A 198 -10.79 -2.84 3.48
CA PRO A 198 -11.70 -1.79 3.01
C PRO A 198 -13.14 -2.27 2.81
N CYS A 199 -13.38 -3.58 2.77
CA CYS A 199 -14.73 -4.15 2.69
C CYS A 199 -15.40 -4.27 4.07
N MET A 200 -14.62 -4.15 5.15
CA MET A 200 -15.13 -4.18 6.53
C MET A 200 -15.55 -2.80 7.06
N TYR A 201 -15.26 -1.71 6.32
CA TYR A 201 -15.53 -0.35 6.71
C TYR A 201 -16.14 0.46 5.55
N ASP A 202 -17.05 1.41 5.86
CA ASP A 202 -17.67 2.27 4.85
C ASP A 202 -16.84 3.55 4.63
N PHE A 203 -15.84 3.49 3.76
CA PHE A 203 -15.07 4.67 3.38
C PHE A 203 -15.91 5.65 2.55
N ASP A 204 -15.82 6.95 2.85
CA ASP A 204 -16.48 8.01 2.10
C ASP A 204 -15.75 8.41 0.84
N ILE A 205 -14.42 8.36 0.87
CA ILE A 205 -13.56 8.79 -0.23
C ILE A 205 -12.49 7.75 -0.50
N ILE A 206 -12.46 7.26 -1.73
CA ILE A 206 -11.38 6.44 -2.27
C ILE A 206 -10.59 7.30 -3.25
N ALA A 207 -9.50 7.91 -2.78
CA ALA A 207 -8.61 8.71 -3.60
C ALA A 207 -7.58 7.82 -4.31
N HIS A 208 -7.23 8.18 -5.53
CA HIS A 208 -6.20 7.49 -6.30
C HIS A 208 -4.97 8.38 -6.47
N THR A 209 -3.76 7.81 -6.41
CA THR A 209 -2.53 8.59 -6.63
C THR A 209 -2.47 9.27 -7.99
N GLU A 210 -3.12 8.70 -9.00
CA GLU A 210 -3.19 9.19 -10.38
C GLU A 210 -3.97 10.51 -10.51
N THR A 211 -4.90 10.76 -9.58
CA THR A 211 -5.71 11.99 -9.52
C THR A 211 -5.59 12.69 -8.18
N LEU A 212 -4.50 12.42 -7.44
CA LEU A 212 -4.39 12.79 -6.03
C LEU A 212 -4.56 14.28 -5.77
N GLN A 213 -4.03 15.14 -6.65
CA GLN A 213 -4.13 16.59 -6.44
C GLN A 213 -5.59 17.03 -6.30
N GLU A 214 -6.44 16.62 -7.24
CA GLU A 214 -7.87 16.98 -7.23
C GLU A 214 -8.63 16.26 -6.12
N ASP A 215 -8.33 14.96 -5.90
CA ASP A 215 -9.01 14.15 -4.90
C ASP A 215 -8.76 14.68 -3.48
N GLN A 216 -7.52 15.09 -3.16
CA GLN A 216 -7.20 15.65 -1.85
C GLN A 216 -7.71 17.09 -1.67
N GLU A 217 -7.76 17.92 -2.71
CA GLU A 217 -8.41 19.22 -2.65
C GLU A 217 -9.91 19.09 -2.30
N PHE A 218 -10.58 18.13 -2.95
CA PHE A 218 -11.97 17.83 -2.64
C PHE A 218 -12.14 17.28 -1.22
N LEU A 219 -11.28 16.37 -0.78
CA LEU A 219 -11.29 15.82 0.57
C LEU A 219 -11.14 16.94 1.62
N ILE A 220 -10.15 17.81 1.46
CA ILE A 220 -9.90 18.95 2.36
C ILE A 220 -11.11 19.88 2.38
N TYR A 221 -11.71 20.16 1.22
CA TYR A 221 -12.93 20.96 1.09
C TYR A 221 -14.11 20.29 1.84
N LYS A 222 -14.37 19.01 1.57
CA LYS A 222 -15.47 18.25 2.19
C LYS A 222 -15.32 18.13 3.71
N ALA A 223 -14.09 18.05 4.20
CA ALA A 223 -13.78 18.02 5.64
C ALA A 223 -13.78 19.43 6.29
N GLY A 224 -13.95 20.53 5.53
CA GLY A 224 -13.91 21.89 6.08
C GLY A 224 -12.53 22.31 6.58
N LEU A 225 -11.44 21.75 6.01
CA LEU A 225 -10.08 21.92 6.51
C LEU A 225 -9.19 22.87 5.70
N GLN A 226 -9.76 23.66 4.74
CA GLN A 226 -9.01 24.54 3.83
C GLN A 226 -8.16 25.59 4.56
N GLY A 227 -8.58 26.00 5.76
CA GLY A 227 -7.84 26.95 6.59
C GLY A 227 -6.77 26.29 7.48
N VAL A 228 -6.70 24.98 7.55
CA VAL A 228 -5.85 24.24 8.49
C VAL A 228 -4.74 23.47 7.78
N ILE A 229 -5.07 22.76 6.72
CA ILE A 229 -4.13 21.96 5.93
C ILE A 229 -4.22 22.31 4.44
N LYS A 230 -3.16 21.98 3.70
CA LYS A 230 -3.08 22.22 2.26
C LYS A 230 -2.91 20.89 1.51
N PRO A 231 -3.32 20.83 0.24
CA PRO A 231 -3.07 19.70 -0.62
C PRO A 231 -1.58 19.64 -0.99
N GLU A 232 -0.72 19.32 -0.03
CA GLU A 232 0.71 19.17 -0.26
C GLU A 232 1.01 17.78 -0.81
N TRP A 233 1.76 17.73 -1.89
CA TRP A 233 2.29 16.48 -2.41
C TRP A 233 3.82 16.46 -2.21
N LYS A 234 4.25 15.98 -1.08
CA LYS A 234 5.67 15.71 -0.82
C LYS A 234 6.12 14.57 -1.73
N ASN A 235 7.08 14.82 -2.59
CA ASN A 235 7.61 13.90 -3.62
C ASN A 235 6.79 13.82 -4.93
N SER A 236 6.02 14.83 -5.30
CA SER A 236 5.24 14.88 -6.55
C SER A 236 6.08 14.70 -7.84
N GLY A 237 7.35 15.05 -7.83
CA GLY A 237 8.24 14.89 -8.98
C GLY A 237 8.88 13.49 -9.13
N LYS A 238 8.56 12.53 -8.26
CA LYS A 238 9.18 11.20 -8.22
C LYS A 238 8.15 10.06 -8.38
N GLY A 239 7.08 10.30 -9.15
CA GLY A 239 6.14 9.25 -9.54
C GLY A 239 6.86 8.11 -10.29
N ILE A 240 6.28 6.91 -10.30
CA ILE A 240 6.76 5.82 -11.16
C ILE A 240 6.38 6.16 -12.59
N THR A 241 7.37 6.25 -13.47
CA THR A 241 7.18 6.52 -14.90
C THR A 241 7.05 5.21 -15.68
N ALA A 242 6.47 5.27 -16.89
CA ALA A 242 6.42 4.12 -17.79
C ALA A 242 7.82 3.54 -18.05
N GLN A 243 8.83 4.40 -18.24
CA GLN A 243 10.22 3.97 -18.41
C GLN A 243 10.75 3.22 -17.17
N GLN A 244 10.39 3.62 -15.97
CA GLN A 244 10.77 2.89 -14.75
C GLN A 244 10.04 1.56 -14.65
N ILE A 245 8.75 1.50 -15.03
CA ILE A 245 8.01 0.24 -15.08
C ILE A 245 8.73 -0.73 -16.02
N GLU A 246 9.05 -0.31 -17.23
CA GLU A 246 9.82 -1.11 -18.18
C GLU A 246 11.17 -1.55 -17.61
N GLN A 247 11.96 -0.62 -17.07
CA GLN A 247 13.30 -0.90 -16.51
C GLN A 247 13.29 -1.97 -15.43
N TYR A 248 12.29 -1.97 -14.55
CA TYR A 248 12.25 -2.89 -13.41
C TYR A 248 11.48 -4.17 -13.72
N TYR A 249 10.34 -4.08 -14.38
CA TYR A 249 9.50 -5.26 -14.66
C TYR A 249 10.01 -6.12 -15.80
N SER A 250 10.84 -5.58 -16.72
CA SER A 250 11.58 -6.37 -17.71
C SER A 250 12.65 -7.29 -17.11
N GLN A 251 12.91 -7.20 -15.80
CA GLN A 251 13.78 -8.16 -15.10
C GLN A 251 13.03 -9.42 -14.67
N LEU A 252 11.70 -9.44 -14.75
CA LEU A 252 10.84 -10.52 -14.28
C LEU A 252 10.31 -11.34 -15.43
N THR A 253 10.07 -12.63 -15.18
CA THR A 253 9.32 -13.46 -16.13
C THR A 253 7.81 -13.13 -16.06
N ARG A 254 7.08 -13.50 -17.10
CA ARG A 254 5.61 -13.35 -17.11
C ARG A 254 4.94 -14.13 -15.99
N ALA A 255 5.45 -15.32 -15.69
CA ALA A 255 4.98 -16.11 -14.54
C ALA A 255 5.16 -15.36 -13.22
N GLN A 256 6.31 -14.72 -12.98
CA GLN A 256 6.53 -13.90 -11.77
C GLN A 256 5.56 -12.70 -11.69
N ILE A 257 5.29 -12.05 -12.82
CA ILE A 257 4.33 -10.93 -12.87
C ILE A 257 2.90 -11.43 -12.55
N LEU A 258 2.51 -12.60 -13.06
CA LEU A 258 1.22 -13.23 -12.72
C LEU A 258 1.16 -13.63 -11.24
N GLN A 259 2.23 -14.16 -10.68
CA GLN A 259 2.30 -14.46 -9.23
C GLN A 259 2.12 -13.19 -8.40
N LEU A 260 2.73 -12.07 -8.78
CA LEU A 260 2.49 -10.77 -8.13
C LEU A 260 1.03 -10.33 -8.28
N TYR A 261 0.41 -10.51 -9.46
CA TYR A 261 -1.01 -10.22 -9.63
C TYR A 261 -1.86 -11.03 -8.65
N HIS A 262 -1.59 -12.30 -8.44
CA HIS A 262 -2.32 -13.13 -7.48
C HIS A 262 -2.17 -12.63 -6.03
N ILE A 263 -0.97 -12.20 -5.62
CA ILE A 263 -0.74 -11.62 -4.30
C ILE A 263 -1.59 -10.37 -4.09
N TYR A 264 -1.66 -9.49 -5.10
CA TYR A 264 -2.37 -8.21 -5.03
C TYR A 264 -3.74 -8.26 -5.70
N ARG A 265 -4.29 -9.43 -5.99
CA ARG A 265 -5.51 -9.62 -6.77
C ARG A 265 -6.65 -8.74 -6.29
N TYR A 266 -6.93 -8.74 -4.99
CA TYR A 266 -8.02 -7.96 -4.44
C TYR A 266 -7.76 -6.44 -4.51
N ASP A 267 -6.52 -5.99 -4.42
CA ASP A 267 -6.18 -4.58 -4.65
C ASP A 267 -6.45 -4.17 -6.11
N PHE A 268 -6.20 -5.06 -7.09
CA PHE A 268 -6.58 -4.82 -8.48
C PHE A 268 -8.10 -4.76 -8.66
N GLU A 269 -8.81 -5.75 -8.14
CA GLU A 269 -10.25 -5.92 -8.35
C GLU A 269 -11.08 -4.87 -7.58
N LEU A 270 -10.70 -4.52 -6.34
CA LEU A 270 -11.42 -3.56 -5.51
C LEU A 270 -11.23 -2.11 -5.95
N PHE A 271 -10.07 -1.77 -6.51
CA PHE A 271 -9.75 -0.40 -6.87
C PHE A 271 -9.72 -0.15 -8.39
N ASN A 272 -10.24 -1.10 -9.17
CA ASN A 272 -10.35 -1.01 -10.63
C ASN A 272 -9.02 -0.76 -11.34
N TYR A 273 -7.98 -1.46 -10.92
CA TYR A 273 -6.70 -1.49 -11.60
C TYR A 273 -6.60 -2.68 -12.56
N THR A 274 -5.70 -2.60 -13.53
CA THR A 274 -5.49 -3.65 -14.53
C THR A 274 -4.02 -4.04 -14.61
N LEU A 275 -3.75 -5.28 -15.02
CA LEU A 275 -2.39 -5.77 -15.27
C LEU A 275 -1.87 -5.40 -16.67
N THR A 276 -2.68 -4.67 -17.47
CA THR A 276 -2.37 -4.30 -18.86
C THR A 276 -1.01 -3.59 -18.96
N GLY A 277 -0.20 -4.01 -19.92
CA GLY A 277 1.14 -3.46 -20.17
C GLY A 277 2.26 -4.09 -19.34
N TYR A 278 1.98 -4.64 -18.16
CA TYR A 278 3.02 -5.27 -17.34
C TYR A 278 3.48 -6.63 -17.87
N LEU A 279 2.57 -7.43 -18.40
CA LEU A 279 2.92 -8.72 -19.03
C LEU A 279 3.69 -8.54 -20.34
N ASP A 280 3.49 -7.41 -21.03
CA ASP A 280 4.15 -7.12 -22.30
C ASP A 280 5.65 -6.84 -22.13
N VAL A 281 6.02 -6.23 -21.00
CA VAL A 281 7.43 -5.94 -20.68
C VAL A 281 8.15 -7.12 -20.02
N GLY A 282 7.42 -8.11 -19.50
CA GLY A 282 7.99 -9.30 -18.84
C GLY A 282 8.73 -10.23 -19.81
N ILE A 283 9.81 -10.87 -19.32
CA ILE A 283 10.56 -11.87 -20.06
C ILE A 283 9.71 -13.11 -20.28
N MET A 284 9.83 -13.73 -21.45
CA MET A 284 9.20 -15.04 -21.72
C MET A 284 9.77 -16.09 -20.76
N ASP A 285 8.90 -16.89 -20.20
CA ASP A 285 9.30 -18.01 -19.33
C ASP A 285 10.02 -19.06 -20.16
N LYS A 286 11.17 -19.55 -19.67
CA LYS A 286 11.91 -20.63 -20.31
C LYS A 286 11.18 -21.96 -20.25
N ASP A 287 10.42 -22.16 -19.17
CA ASP A 287 9.55 -23.30 -18.94
C ASP A 287 8.08 -22.88 -19.07
N PRO A 288 7.37 -23.33 -20.11
CA PRO A 288 5.94 -23.04 -20.26
C PRO A 288 5.08 -23.55 -19.09
N ALA A 289 5.52 -24.60 -18.37
CA ALA A 289 4.80 -25.11 -17.22
C ALA A 289 4.75 -24.09 -16.07
N ALA A 290 5.80 -23.29 -15.87
CA ALA A 290 5.83 -22.22 -14.87
C ALA A 290 4.74 -21.17 -15.11
N LEU A 291 4.49 -20.82 -16.37
CA LEU A 291 3.45 -19.89 -16.75
C LEU A 291 2.04 -20.47 -16.52
N LEU A 292 1.84 -21.75 -16.87
CA LEU A 292 0.57 -22.48 -16.63
C LEU A 292 0.30 -22.60 -15.12
N GLU A 293 1.32 -22.93 -14.32
CA GLU A 293 1.20 -22.96 -12.87
C GLU A 293 0.81 -21.59 -12.32
N ALA A 294 1.46 -20.52 -12.77
CA ALA A 294 1.13 -19.16 -12.33
C ALA A 294 -0.30 -18.76 -12.72
N ILE A 295 -0.82 -19.16 -13.88
CA ILE A 295 -2.21 -18.91 -14.30
C ILE A 295 -3.19 -19.66 -13.39
N ASN A 296 -2.85 -20.88 -12.98
CA ASN A 296 -3.71 -21.77 -12.19
C ASN A 296 -3.58 -21.56 -10.66
N MET A 297 -2.74 -20.63 -10.19
CA MET A 297 -2.49 -20.34 -8.78
C MET A 297 -3.72 -19.83 -7.98
N LYS A 298 -4.94 -19.95 -8.49
CA LYS A 298 -6.17 -19.65 -7.75
C LYS A 298 -6.28 -20.36 -6.38
N GLU A 299 -5.44 -21.36 -6.13
CA GLU A 299 -5.45 -22.15 -4.88
C GLU A 299 -4.44 -21.70 -3.81
N LEU A 300 -3.40 -20.91 -4.15
CA LEU A 300 -2.41 -20.50 -3.15
C LEU A 300 -2.95 -19.45 -2.16
N THR A 301 -3.92 -18.67 -2.54
CA THR A 301 -4.57 -17.70 -1.65
C THR A 301 -5.44 -18.36 -0.57
N LYS A 302 -5.88 -19.60 -0.74
CA LYS A 302 -6.65 -20.32 0.28
C LYS A 302 -5.81 -20.74 1.51
N LYS A 303 -4.47 -20.75 1.42
CA LYS A 303 -3.59 -21.10 2.55
C LYS A 303 -3.34 -19.95 3.53
N TYR A 304 -3.70 -18.72 3.19
CA TYR A 304 -3.60 -17.56 4.11
C TYR A 304 -4.71 -17.52 5.17
N ASP A 305 -5.69 -18.41 5.10
CA ASP A 305 -6.86 -18.43 6.00
C ASP A 305 -6.53 -18.87 7.44
N HIS A 306 -5.26 -19.21 7.76
CA HIS A 306 -4.90 -19.85 9.03
C HIS A 306 -3.70 -19.27 9.79
N VAL A 307 -3.39 -17.98 9.72
CA VAL A 307 -2.32 -17.42 10.57
C VAL A 307 -2.84 -16.38 11.56
N ASP A 308 -3.18 -16.85 12.74
CA ASP A 308 -3.30 -16.04 13.98
C ASP A 308 -1.91 -15.53 14.40
N SER A 309 -1.46 -14.34 13.96
CA SER A 309 -0.16 -13.85 14.40
C SER A 309 0.09 -12.33 14.36
N TYR A 310 -0.90 -11.49 14.54
CA TYR A 310 -0.64 -10.05 14.74
C TYR A 310 -0.61 -9.60 16.21
N ASN A 311 -0.75 -10.51 17.19
CA ASN A 311 -0.90 -10.11 18.59
C ASN A 311 0.37 -10.17 19.46
N ASN A 312 1.54 -10.52 18.94
CA ASN A 312 2.76 -10.68 19.77
C ASN A 312 4.04 -10.10 19.17
N ALA A 313 4.01 -8.83 18.70
CA ALA A 313 5.25 -8.08 18.49
C ALA A 313 5.06 -6.66 19.02
N VAL A 314 5.49 -6.46 20.27
CA VAL A 314 5.72 -5.18 20.94
C VAL A 314 6.81 -4.38 20.24
#